data_968a4f6be84add8841637ef45f080c49
#
_entry.id   968a4f6be84add8841637ef45f080c49
#
_cell.length_a   1.000
_cell.length_b   1.000
_cell.length_c   1.000
_cell.angle_alpha   90.00
_cell.angle_beta   90.00
_cell.angle_gamma   90.00
#
_symmetry.space_group_name_H-M   'P 1'
#
loop_
_entity.id
_entity.type
_entity.pdbx_description
1 polymer ?
#
loop_
_entity_poly.entity_id
_entity_poly.type
_entity_poly.pdbx_seq_one_letter_code
_entity_poly.pdbx_strand_id
1 'polypeptide(L)'
;MAVLEVKELTKKYGEGESEVIALDHVSFSVERGEFVAIIGASGSGKSTLMNMIGGIDYPTSGSIIIDGNEIQAMSEDELAIFRRRNLGIVYQFYNLIPTLTAEENIALPWKLDGRKENKERLSEIVNMLGLEKRAKHLPGQMSGGQQQRVSIGRALINEPAFILADEPTGNLDSKTSREILDILKFTNQKYKQTILLVTHDEK
;
A
#
# COMPACT_ATOMS: atom_id res chain seq x y z
N MET A 1 -3.74 19.92 4.19
CA MET A 1 -4.90 19.15 4.70
C MET A 1 -4.48 17.70 4.81
N ALA A 2 -4.69 17.11 5.99
CA ALA A 2 -4.37 15.72 6.23
C ALA A 2 -5.15 14.80 5.27
N VAL A 3 -4.45 13.85 4.67
CA VAL A 3 -5.06 12.79 3.85
C VAL A 3 -5.37 11.57 4.70
N LEU A 4 -4.63 11.39 5.79
CA LEU A 4 -4.85 10.36 6.80
C LEU A 4 -4.85 10.99 8.19
N GLU A 5 -5.86 10.69 8.97
CA GLU A 5 -5.91 10.98 10.39
C GLU A 5 -6.22 9.71 11.17
N VAL A 6 -5.38 9.38 12.12
CA VAL A 6 -5.55 8.27 13.07
C VAL A 6 -5.74 8.88 14.45
N LYS A 7 -6.83 8.53 15.13
CA LYS A 7 -7.19 9.12 16.42
C LYS A 7 -7.46 8.04 17.47
N GLU A 8 -6.67 8.03 18.53
CA GLU A 8 -6.80 7.14 19.70
C GLU A 8 -7.01 5.67 19.32
N LEU A 9 -6.32 5.25 18.26
CA LEU A 9 -6.49 3.93 17.66
C LEU A 9 -5.99 2.85 18.61
N THR A 10 -6.87 1.96 18.98
CA THR A 10 -6.56 0.82 19.85
C THR A 10 -6.99 -0.48 19.20
N LYS A 11 -6.12 -1.47 19.22
CA LYS A 11 -6.44 -2.84 18.77
C LYS A 11 -6.02 -3.85 19.81
N LYS A 12 -6.98 -4.64 20.22
CA LYS A 12 -6.81 -5.77 21.15
C LYS A 12 -7.18 -7.06 20.43
N TYR A 13 -6.43 -8.11 20.67
CA TYR A 13 -6.72 -9.48 20.23
C TYR A 13 -6.85 -10.38 21.44
N GLY A 14 -7.71 -11.40 21.35
CA GLY A 14 -8.00 -12.34 22.44
C GLY A 14 -8.94 -11.76 23.49
N GLU A 15 -9.20 -12.54 24.54
CA GLU A 15 -10.06 -12.18 25.67
C GLU A 15 -9.42 -12.65 26.98
N GLY A 16 -9.73 -11.95 28.09
CA GLY A 16 -9.29 -12.31 29.45
C GLY A 16 -7.77 -12.36 29.58
N GLU A 17 -7.25 -13.47 30.12
CA GLU A 17 -5.79 -13.64 30.35
C GLU A 17 -4.94 -13.74 29.07
N SER A 18 -5.58 -13.99 27.92
CA SER A 18 -4.91 -14.04 26.62
C SER A 18 -5.00 -12.74 25.82
N GLU A 19 -5.52 -11.66 26.40
CA GLU A 19 -5.63 -10.36 25.74
C GLU A 19 -4.23 -9.80 25.40
N VAL A 20 -4.03 -9.44 24.15
CA VAL A 20 -2.82 -8.76 23.67
C VAL A 20 -3.22 -7.41 23.08
N ILE A 21 -2.65 -6.34 23.62
CA ILE A 21 -2.82 -4.98 23.08
C ILE A 21 -1.77 -4.79 21.98
N ALA A 22 -2.21 -4.85 20.73
CA ALA A 22 -1.33 -4.67 19.57
C ALA A 22 -1.14 -3.20 19.19
N LEU A 23 -2.15 -2.36 19.45
CA LEU A 23 -2.09 -0.89 19.30
C LEU A 23 -2.73 -0.28 20.55
N ASP A 24 -2.11 0.74 21.11
CA ASP A 24 -2.57 1.41 22.33
C ASP A 24 -2.64 2.93 22.12
N HIS A 25 -3.86 3.45 21.91
CA HIS A 25 -4.18 4.88 21.76
C HIS A 25 -3.28 5.63 20.75
N VAL A 26 -2.97 5.00 19.60
CA VAL A 26 -2.10 5.57 18.57
C VAL A 26 -2.82 6.72 17.87
N SER A 27 -2.17 7.89 17.83
CA SER A 27 -2.70 9.09 17.15
C SER A 27 -1.61 9.75 16.32
N PHE A 28 -1.88 9.99 15.03
CA PHE A 28 -1.02 10.75 14.12
C PHE A 28 -1.81 11.18 12.87
N SER A 29 -1.22 12.07 12.08
CA SER A 29 -1.76 12.48 10.79
C SER A 29 -0.68 12.52 9.72
N VAL A 30 -1.09 12.36 8.45
CA VAL A 30 -0.23 12.49 7.27
C VAL A 30 -0.85 13.51 6.32
N GLU A 31 -0.05 14.51 5.94
CA GLU A 31 -0.48 15.53 4.98
C GLU A 31 -0.34 15.03 3.53
N ARG A 32 -1.11 15.64 2.62
CA ARG A 32 -1.00 15.30 1.19
C ARG A 32 0.41 15.60 0.67
N GLY A 33 0.96 14.65 -0.07
CA GLY A 33 2.29 14.74 -0.66
C GLY A 33 3.43 14.44 0.29
N GLU A 34 3.17 14.08 1.55
CA GLU A 34 4.21 13.61 2.47
C GLU A 34 4.70 12.20 2.16
N PHE A 35 5.96 11.97 2.48
CA PHE A 35 6.57 10.63 2.54
C PHE A 35 6.91 10.36 4.00
N VAL A 36 6.11 9.54 4.65
CA VAL A 36 6.23 9.21 6.08
C VAL A 36 6.71 7.77 6.23
N ALA A 37 7.69 7.53 7.08
CA ALA A 37 8.17 6.21 7.46
C ALA A 37 7.82 5.90 8.91
N ILE A 38 7.18 4.76 9.15
CA ILE A 38 6.95 4.19 10.48
C ILE A 38 7.99 3.10 10.69
N ILE A 39 8.90 3.35 11.63
CA ILE A 39 10.03 2.46 11.93
C ILE A 39 9.80 1.83 13.31
N GLY A 40 10.15 0.56 13.44
CA GLY A 40 10.08 -0.11 14.73
C GLY A 40 10.47 -1.58 14.65
N ALA A 41 10.74 -2.20 15.79
CA ALA A 41 11.10 -3.61 15.89
C ALA A 41 10.01 -4.55 15.39
N SER A 42 10.35 -5.79 15.05
CA SER A 42 9.36 -6.83 14.76
C SER A 42 8.44 -7.01 15.97
N GLY A 43 7.13 -7.18 15.72
CA GLY A 43 6.12 -7.33 16.77
C GLY A 43 5.66 -6.02 17.42
N SER A 44 6.12 -4.84 17.00
CA SER A 44 5.71 -3.54 17.56
C SER A 44 4.34 -3.03 17.09
N GLY A 45 3.53 -3.85 16.43
CA GLY A 45 2.17 -3.47 15.99
C GLY A 45 2.09 -2.84 14.61
N LYS A 46 3.20 -2.68 13.87
CA LYS A 46 3.21 -2.02 12.55
C LYS A 46 2.28 -2.66 11.53
N SER A 47 2.32 -3.98 11.38
CA SER A 47 1.43 -4.70 10.44
C SER A 47 -0.03 -4.61 10.89
N THR A 48 -0.29 -4.60 12.21
CA THR A 48 -1.63 -4.33 12.74
C THR A 48 -2.10 -2.94 12.33
N LEU A 49 -1.27 -1.91 12.52
CA LEU A 49 -1.58 -0.55 12.12
C LEU A 49 -1.86 -0.45 10.61
N MET A 50 -1.04 -1.10 9.79
CA MET A 50 -1.24 -1.18 8.34
C MET A 50 -2.58 -1.82 7.97
N ASN A 51 -2.95 -2.92 8.62
CA ASN A 51 -4.22 -3.59 8.39
C ASN A 51 -5.42 -2.71 8.78
N MET A 52 -5.30 -1.95 9.89
CA MET A 52 -6.33 -0.99 10.30
C MET A 52 -6.49 0.12 9.25
N ILE A 53 -5.39 0.78 8.86
CA ILE A 53 -5.42 1.87 7.87
C ILE A 53 -5.85 1.33 6.50
N GLY A 54 -5.43 0.12 6.15
CA GLY A 54 -5.84 -0.57 4.92
C GLY A 54 -7.32 -1.01 4.93
N GLY A 55 -8.02 -0.90 6.06
CA GLY A 55 -9.39 -1.38 6.22
C GLY A 55 -9.51 -2.90 6.01
N ILE A 56 -8.47 -3.64 6.36
CA ILE A 56 -8.43 -5.11 6.28
C ILE A 56 -8.95 -5.73 7.59
N ASP A 57 -8.73 -5.02 8.70
CA ASP A 57 -9.22 -5.40 10.02
C ASP A 57 -9.83 -4.16 10.70
N TYR A 58 -10.62 -4.36 11.75
CA TYR A 58 -11.33 -3.31 12.48
C TYR A 58 -10.65 -2.99 13.82
N PRO A 59 -10.54 -1.71 14.20
CA PRO A 59 -10.03 -1.34 15.51
C PRO A 59 -10.99 -1.74 16.63
N THR A 60 -10.46 -1.92 17.84
CA THR A 60 -11.26 -2.10 19.04
C THR A 60 -11.90 -0.77 19.48
N SER A 61 -11.16 0.33 19.33
CA SER A 61 -11.63 1.70 19.53
C SER A 61 -10.77 2.70 18.79
N GLY A 62 -11.19 3.96 18.75
CA GLY A 62 -10.55 5.01 17.97
C GLY A 62 -11.10 5.11 16.57
N SER A 63 -10.55 6.00 15.74
CA SER A 63 -11.01 6.22 14.37
C SER A 63 -9.89 6.45 13.38
N ILE A 64 -10.16 6.11 12.11
CA ILE A 64 -9.29 6.35 10.97
C ILE A 64 -10.09 7.11 9.92
N ILE A 65 -9.61 8.27 9.55
CA ILE A 65 -10.20 9.13 8.54
C ILE A 65 -9.24 9.21 7.36
N ILE A 66 -9.71 8.85 6.18
CA ILE A 66 -8.95 8.87 4.94
C ILE A 66 -9.65 9.75 3.94
N ASP A 67 -8.98 10.80 3.51
CA ASP A 67 -9.52 11.79 2.57
C ASP A 67 -10.91 12.31 3.00
N GLY A 68 -11.06 12.59 4.30
CA GLY A 68 -12.30 13.06 4.91
C GLY A 68 -13.36 11.98 5.17
N ASN A 69 -13.08 10.72 4.86
CA ASN A 69 -14.02 9.61 5.06
C ASN A 69 -13.60 8.76 6.25
N GLU A 70 -14.47 8.57 7.21
CA GLU A 70 -14.28 7.66 8.33
C GLU A 70 -14.54 6.23 7.87
N ILE A 71 -13.47 5.43 7.79
CA ILE A 71 -13.54 4.10 7.15
C ILE A 71 -14.27 3.07 8.01
N GLN A 72 -14.34 3.25 9.33
CA GLN A 72 -15.08 2.35 10.23
C GLN A 72 -16.60 2.49 10.10
N ALA A 73 -17.10 3.60 9.55
CA ALA A 73 -18.53 3.81 9.32
C ALA A 73 -19.04 3.13 8.03
N MET A 74 -18.12 2.60 7.19
CA MET A 74 -18.44 1.96 5.92
C MET A 74 -18.84 0.50 6.13
N SER A 75 -19.81 0.02 5.36
CA SER A 75 -20.06 -1.41 5.19
C SER A 75 -18.87 -2.10 4.50
N GLU A 76 -18.80 -3.44 4.58
CA GLU A 76 -17.72 -4.22 3.94
C GLU A 76 -17.62 -3.96 2.43
N ASP A 77 -18.76 -3.85 1.73
CA ASP A 77 -18.80 -3.57 0.29
C ASP A 77 -18.31 -2.15 -0.01
N GLU A 78 -18.77 -1.16 0.74
CA GLU A 78 -18.31 0.23 0.60
C GLU A 78 -16.80 0.36 0.87
N LEU A 79 -16.32 -0.29 1.93
CA LEU A 79 -14.92 -0.31 2.29
C LEU A 79 -14.05 -0.99 1.22
N ALA A 80 -14.54 -2.09 0.62
CA ALA A 80 -13.85 -2.77 -0.48
C ALA A 80 -13.73 -1.87 -1.73
N ILE A 81 -14.80 -1.14 -2.07
CA ILE A 81 -14.80 -0.17 -3.16
C ILE A 81 -13.89 1.01 -2.84
N PHE A 82 -13.97 1.53 -1.60
CA PHE A 82 -13.14 2.64 -1.13
C PHE A 82 -11.66 2.28 -1.21
N ARG A 83 -11.24 1.12 -0.68
CA ARG A 83 -9.86 0.62 -0.76
C ARG A 83 -9.36 0.62 -2.20
N ARG A 84 -10.11 -0.03 -3.10
CA ARG A 84 -9.72 -0.15 -4.50
C ARG A 84 -9.51 1.19 -5.19
N ARG A 85 -10.26 2.21 -4.82
CA ARG A 85 -10.23 3.52 -5.47
C ARG A 85 -9.28 4.52 -4.83
N ASN A 86 -9.10 4.43 -3.51
CA ASN A 86 -8.43 5.47 -2.73
C ASN A 86 -7.11 5.02 -2.12
N LEU A 87 -6.85 3.71 -2.04
CA LEU A 87 -5.63 3.17 -1.44
C LEU A 87 -4.82 2.38 -2.46
N GLY A 88 -3.52 2.67 -2.54
CA GLY A 88 -2.55 1.81 -3.17
C GLY A 88 -1.85 0.98 -2.10
N ILE A 89 -1.82 -0.34 -2.20
CA ILE A 89 -1.11 -1.18 -1.23
C ILE A 89 0.03 -1.91 -1.91
N VAL A 90 1.23 -1.76 -1.35
CA VAL A 90 2.46 -2.45 -1.76
C VAL A 90 2.88 -3.36 -0.62
N TYR A 91 2.87 -4.68 -0.85
CA TYR A 91 3.21 -5.69 0.15
C TYR A 91 4.64 -6.20 -0.02
N GLN A 92 5.19 -6.75 1.05
CA GLN A 92 6.49 -7.41 1.09
C GLN A 92 6.57 -8.59 0.10
N PHE A 93 5.49 -9.38 -0.04
CA PHE A 93 5.40 -10.57 -0.89
C PHE A 93 4.73 -10.31 -2.25
N TYR A 94 4.72 -9.06 -2.71
CA TYR A 94 4.20 -8.61 -4.02
C TYR A 94 2.71 -8.87 -4.24
N ASN A 95 2.17 -9.99 -3.80
CA ASN A 95 0.76 -10.42 -3.94
C ASN A 95 0.21 -10.27 -5.37
N LEU A 96 1.01 -10.68 -6.35
CA LEU A 96 0.61 -10.69 -7.76
C LEU A 96 -0.25 -11.92 -8.06
N ILE A 97 -1.19 -11.76 -8.98
CA ILE A 97 -1.97 -12.88 -9.52
C ILE A 97 -1.06 -13.65 -10.49
N PRO A 98 -0.72 -14.92 -10.22
CA PRO A 98 0.33 -15.63 -10.96
C PRO A 98 -0.05 -15.97 -12.40
N THR A 99 -1.33 -15.99 -12.72
CA THR A 99 -1.86 -16.26 -14.06
C THR A 99 -2.05 -15.02 -14.92
N LEU A 100 -1.82 -13.82 -14.37
CA LEU A 100 -1.88 -12.55 -15.08
C LEU A 100 -0.47 -12.06 -15.42
N THR A 101 -0.31 -11.47 -16.58
CA THR A 101 0.93 -10.79 -16.97
C THR A 101 1.22 -9.58 -16.08
N ALA A 102 2.42 -9.01 -16.19
CA ALA A 102 2.79 -7.81 -15.44
C ALA A 102 1.81 -6.65 -15.70
N GLU A 103 1.51 -6.34 -16.96
CA GLU A 103 0.56 -5.27 -17.30
C GLU A 103 -0.87 -5.55 -16.84
N GLU A 104 -1.30 -6.82 -16.89
CA GLU A 104 -2.63 -7.21 -16.41
C GLU A 104 -2.74 -7.12 -14.88
N ASN A 105 -1.67 -7.45 -14.14
CA ASN A 105 -1.59 -7.21 -12.71
C ASN A 105 -1.66 -5.71 -12.37
N ILE A 106 -0.94 -4.86 -13.15
CA ILE A 106 -1.00 -3.40 -12.97
C ILE A 106 -2.42 -2.89 -13.24
N ALA A 107 -3.08 -3.33 -14.31
CA ALA A 107 -4.41 -2.89 -14.70
C ALA A 107 -5.55 -3.52 -13.88
N LEU A 108 -5.25 -4.49 -13.01
CA LEU A 108 -6.26 -5.25 -12.25
C LEU A 108 -7.27 -4.38 -11.49
N PRO A 109 -6.87 -3.28 -10.81
CA PRO A 109 -7.82 -2.42 -10.11
C PRO A 109 -8.89 -1.82 -11.03
N TRP A 110 -8.54 -1.46 -12.27
CA TRP A 110 -9.52 -0.98 -13.26
C TRP A 110 -10.53 -2.06 -13.67
N LYS A 111 -10.02 -3.28 -13.91
CA LYS A 111 -10.86 -4.43 -14.27
C LYS A 111 -11.88 -4.75 -13.16
N LEU A 112 -11.43 -4.73 -11.90
CA LEU A 112 -12.30 -4.96 -10.74
C LEU A 112 -13.32 -3.83 -10.51
N ASP A 113 -13.03 -2.61 -10.98
CA ASP A 113 -13.92 -1.46 -10.88
C ASP A 113 -14.84 -1.31 -12.11
N GLY A 114 -14.76 -2.22 -13.08
CA GLY A 114 -15.52 -2.16 -14.33
C GLY A 114 -15.14 -0.96 -15.23
N ARG A 115 -13.99 -0.33 -14.97
CA ARG A 115 -13.51 0.82 -15.75
C ARG A 115 -12.83 0.36 -17.03
N LYS A 116 -13.01 1.16 -18.08
CA LYS A 116 -12.26 0.98 -19.32
C LYS A 116 -10.77 1.30 -19.08
N GLU A 117 -9.90 0.41 -19.55
CA GLU A 117 -8.45 0.61 -19.45
C GLU A 117 -8.01 1.86 -20.21
N ASN A 118 -7.23 2.72 -19.55
CA ASN A 118 -6.50 3.81 -20.18
C ASN A 118 -5.10 3.31 -20.59
N LYS A 119 -4.96 2.99 -21.88
CA LYS A 119 -3.71 2.43 -22.42
C LYS A 119 -2.51 3.38 -22.31
N GLU A 120 -2.75 4.68 -22.39
CA GLU A 120 -1.70 5.70 -22.26
C GLU A 120 -1.16 5.71 -20.84
N ARG A 121 -2.05 5.73 -19.84
CA ARG A 121 -1.68 5.68 -18.43
C ARG A 121 -0.98 4.37 -18.06
N LEU A 122 -1.47 3.24 -18.55
CA LEU A 122 -0.82 1.94 -18.33
C LEU A 122 0.60 1.94 -18.91
N SER A 123 0.77 2.42 -20.15
CA SER A 123 2.07 2.53 -20.80
C SER A 123 3.02 3.48 -20.05
N GLU A 124 2.52 4.62 -19.57
CA GLU A 124 3.30 5.56 -18.74
C GLU A 124 3.84 4.87 -17.48
N ILE A 125 3.00 4.13 -16.76
CA ILE A 125 3.41 3.42 -15.54
C ILE A 125 4.41 2.31 -15.86
N VAL A 126 4.15 1.50 -16.87
CA VAL A 126 5.07 0.43 -17.32
C VAL A 126 6.44 1.00 -17.66
N ASN A 127 6.49 2.11 -18.39
CA ASN A 127 7.74 2.78 -18.79
C ASN A 127 8.45 3.38 -17.56
N MET A 128 7.73 4.08 -16.70
CA MET A 128 8.27 4.65 -15.47
C MET A 128 8.94 3.59 -14.57
N LEU A 129 8.38 2.38 -14.56
CA LEU A 129 8.88 1.26 -13.77
C LEU A 129 9.98 0.45 -14.48
N GLY A 130 10.32 0.76 -15.74
CA GLY A 130 11.29 0.02 -16.54
C GLY A 130 10.85 -1.40 -16.84
N LEU A 131 9.56 -1.61 -17.08
CA LEU A 131 8.94 -2.92 -17.29
C LEU A 131 8.53 -3.17 -18.77
N GLU A 132 8.90 -2.33 -19.73
CA GLU A 132 8.47 -2.40 -21.14
C GLU A 132 8.75 -3.78 -21.76
N LYS A 133 9.95 -4.29 -21.49
CA LYS A 133 10.38 -5.61 -22.00
C LYS A 133 9.77 -6.79 -21.21
N ARG A 134 9.06 -6.51 -20.12
CA ARG A 134 8.49 -7.50 -19.20
C ARG A 134 6.97 -7.40 -19.07
N ALA A 135 6.34 -6.44 -19.72
CA ALA A 135 4.90 -6.17 -19.62
C ALA A 135 4.04 -7.42 -19.84
N LYS A 136 4.44 -8.29 -20.77
CA LYS A 136 3.74 -9.55 -21.11
C LYS A 136 4.23 -10.79 -20.35
N HIS A 137 5.18 -10.67 -19.42
CA HIS A 137 5.68 -11.80 -18.63
C HIS A 137 4.75 -12.09 -17.46
N LEU A 138 4.67 -13.36 -17.09
CA LEU A 138 4.01 -13.82 -15.86
C LEU A 138 4.93 -13.58 -14.66
N PRO A 139 4.39 -13.41 -13.42
CA PRO A 139 5.19 -13.23 -12.22
C PRO A 139 6.31 -14.26 -12.04
N GLY A 140 6.06 -15.53 -12.32
CA GLY A 140 7.08 -16.60 -12.23
C GLY A 140 8.25 -16.49 -13.21
N GLN A 141 8.16 -15.59 -14.19
CA GLN A 141 9.22 -15.31 -15.17
C GLN A 141 10.00 -14.01 -14.84
N MET A 142 9.72 -13.40 -13.68
CA MET A 142 10.24 -12.12 -13.26
C MET A 142 11.08 -12.23 -11.98
N SER A 143 12.13 -11.41 -11.86
CA SER A 143 12.88 -11.30 -10.60
C SER A 143 12.01 -10.67 -9.50
N GLY A 144 12.39 -10.84 -8.22
CA GLY A 144 11.69 -10.24 -7.08
C GLY A 144 11.55 -8.71 -7.22
N GLY A 145 12.61 -8.02 -7.62
CA GLY A 145 12.56 -6.57 -7.87
C GLY A 145 11.62 -6.18 -9.02
N GLN A 146 11.54 -7.00 -10.08
CA GLN A 146 10.57 -6.76 -11.16
C GLN A 146 9.14 -6.99 -10.67
N GLN A 147 8.89 -8.03 -9.89
CA GLN A 147 7.57 -8.29 -9.28
C GLN A 147 7.17 -7.15 -8.34
N GLN A 148 8.11 -6.62 -7.55
CA GLN A 148 7.84 -5.49 -6.68
C GLN A 148 7.49 -4.22 -7.47
N ARG A 149 8.17 -3.97 -8.58
CA ARG A 149 7.81 -2.86 -9.50
C ARG A 149 6.39 -3.03 -10.06
N VAL A 150 5.97 -4.25 -10.40
CA VAL A 150 4.58 -4.54 -10.82
C VAL A 150 3.60 -4.24 -9.68
N SER A 151 3.90 -4.64 -8.45
CA SER A 151 3.08 -4.33 -7.26
C SER A 151 2.93 -2.82 -7.05
N ILE A 152 4.01 -2.05 -7.21
CA ILE A 152 3.98 -0.58 -7.15
C ILE A 152 3.11 -0.02 -8.30
N GLY A 153 3.27 -0.51 -9.51
CA GLY A 153 2.44 -0.09 -10.66
C GLY A 153 0.95 -0.33 -10.42
N ARG A 154 0.59 -1.49 -9.87
CA ARG A 154 -0.77 -1.81 -9.47
C ARG A 154 -1.31 -0.85 -8.41
N ALA A 155 -0.47 -0.48 -7.45
CA ALA A 155 -0.85 0.50 -6.42
C ALA A 155 -1.09 1.90 -6.98
N LEU A 156 -0.35 2.30 -8.03
CA LEU A 156 -0.40 3.64 -8.63
C LEU A 156 -1.48 3.83 -9.69
N ILE A 157 -2.01 2.75 -10.28
CA ILE A 157 -2.82 2.84 -11.50
C ILE A 157 -4.12 3.63 -11.32
N ASN A 158 -4.72 3.60 -10.14
CA ASN A 158 -5.97 4.31 -9.81
C ASN A 158 -5.73 5.74 -9.28
N GLU A 159 -4.48 6.22 -9.24
CA GLU A 159 -4.15 7.52 -8.65
C GLU A 159 -4.70 7.65 -7.21
N PRO A 160 -4.33 6.73 -6.31
CA PRO A 160 -4.92 6.66 -4.98
C PRO A 160 -4.64 7.92 -4.15
N ALA A 161 -5.46 8.18 -3.13
CA ALA A 161 -5.24 9.28 -2.19
C ALA A 161 -3.88 9.14 -1.48
N PHE A 162 -3.49 7.90 -1.12
CA PHE A 162 -2.13 7.59 -0.65
C PHE A 162 -1.77 6.11 -0.86
N ILE A 163 -0.47 5.82 -0.74
CA ILE A 163 0.10 4.48 -0.84
C ILE A 163 0.53 4.02 0.55
N LEU A 164 0.08 2.82 0.91
CA LEU A 164 0.60 2.04 2.03
C LEU A 164 1.66 1.07 1.51
N ALA A 165 2.89 1.15 2.01
CA ALA A 165 3.96 0.25 1.66
C ALA A 165 4.43 -0.53 2.89
N ASP A 166 4.09 -1.82 2.95
CA ASP A 166 4.44 -2.72 4.05
C ASP A 166 5.69 -3.50 3.70
N GLU A 167 6.81 -3.15 4.33
CA GLU A 167 8.12 -3.78 4.13
C GLU A 167 8.48 -3.99 2.65
N PRO A 168 8.36 -2.96 1.78
CA PRO A 168 8.41 -3.14 0.32
C PRO A 168 9.77 -3.63 -0.20
N THR A 169 10.79 -3.67 0.65
CA THR A 169 12.16 -4.09 0.35
C THR A 169 12.60 -5.33 1.11
N GLY A 170 11.76 -5.87 2.01
CA GLY A 170 12.15 -6.92 2.95
C GLY A 170 12.60 -8.23 2.32
N ASN A 171 12.25 -8.51 1.07
CA ASN A 171 12.63 -9.72 0.33
C ASN A 171 13.62 -9.45 -0.82
N LEU A 172 14.29 -8.30 -0.81
CA LEU A 172 15.16 -7.85 -1.89
C LEU A 172 16.60 -7.67 -1.41
N ASP A 173 17.55 -7.82 -2.32
CA ASP A 173 18.94 -7.46 -2.05
C ASP A 173 19.09 -5.93 -1.91
N SER A 174 20.21 -5.49 -1.28
CA SER A 174 20.43 -4.07 -0.95
C SER A 174 20.42 -3.13 -2.17
N LYS A 175 20.85 -3.60 -3.35
CA LYS A 175 20.85 -2.79 -4.57
C LYS A 175 19.42 -2.62 -5.08
N THR A 176 18.69 -3.70 -5.22
CA THR A 176 17.29 -3.70 -5.65
C THR A 176 16.42 -2.93 -4.67
N SER A 177 16.67 -3.04 -3.35
CA SER A 177 15.98 -2.27 -2.32
C SER A 177 16.10 -0.76 -2.54
N ARG A 178 17.31 -0.27 -2.84
CA ARG A 178 17.51 1.16 -3.17
C ARG A 178 16.73 1.58 -4.40
N GLU A 179 16.76 0.77 -5.46
CA GLU A 179 16.00 1.06 -6.69
C GLU A 179 14.48 1.17 -6.41
N ILE A 180 13.93 0.30 -5.56
CA ILE A 180 12.52 0.36 -5.16
C ILE A 180 12.21 1.62 -4.35
N LEU A 181 13.05 1.96 -3.38
CA LEU A 181 12.88 3.19 -2.60
C LEU A 181 13.01 4.45 -3.47
N ASP A 182 13.92 4.44 -4.45
CA ASP A 182 14.07 5.55 -5.40
C ASP A 182 12.82 5.72 -6.28
N ILE A 183 12.19 4.62 -6.70
CA ILE A 183 10.90 4.67 -7.41
C ILE A 183 9.81 5.30 -6.53
N LEU A 184 9.70 4.90 -5.27
CA LEU A 184 8.73 5.47 -4.34
C LEU A 184 9.00 6.96 -4.09
N LYS A 185 10.25 7.36 -3.88
CA LYS A 185 10.64 8.77 -3.75
C LYS A 185 10.34 9.57 -5.01
N PHE A 186 10.65 9.01 -6.18
CA PHE A 186 10.34 9.66 -7.46
C PHE A 186 8.84 9.90 -7.63
N THR A 187 8.00 8.90 -7.30
CA THR A 187 6.54 9.03 -7.36
C THR A 187 6.02 10.09 -6.38
N ASN A 188 6.55 10.14 -5.18
CA ASN A 188 6.21 11.18 -4.22
C ASN A 188 6.58 12.58 -4.75
N GLN A 189 7.80 12.77 -5.25
CA GLN A 189 8.31 14.07 -5.69
C GLN A 189 7.61 14.57 -6.96
N LYS A 190 7.49 13.69 -7.97
CA LYS A 190 6.95 14.05 -9.28
C LYS A 190 5.43 14.17 -9.30
N TYR A 191 4.74 13.22 -8.68
CA TYR A 191 3.27 13.14 -8.73
C TYR A 191 2.61 13.63 -7.44
N LYS A 192 3.40 14.10 -6.46
CA LYS A 192 2.91 14.49 -5.12
C LYS A 192 2.11 13.39 -4.44
N GLN A 193 2.46 12.12 -4.77
CA GLN A 193 1.83 10.96 -4.17
C GLN A 193 2.18 10.89 -2.69
N THR A 194 1.18 10.82 -1.83
CA THR A 194 1.39 10.58 -0.39
C THR A 194 1.78 9.13 -0.17
N ILE A 195 2.81 8.88 0.63
CA ILE A 195 3.30 7.52 0.89
C ILE A 195 3.50 7.33 2.39
N LEU A 196 2.91 6.27 2.92
CA LEU A 196 3.16 5.76 4.26
C LEU A 196 3.92 4.43 4.14
N LEU A 197 5.19 4.46 4.50
CA LEU A 197 6.09 3.31 4.48
C LEU A 197 6.19 2.71 5.87
N VAL A 198 6.02 1.42 6.00
CA VAL A 198 6.33 0.67 7.22
C VAL A 198 7.55 -0.19 6.98
N THR A 199 8.55 -0.10 7.86
CA THR A 199 9.78 -0.87 7.76
C THR A 199 10.42 -1.10 9.13
N HIS A 200 11.26 -2.14 9.23
CA HIS A 200 12.17 -2.34 10.35
C HIS A 200 13.60 -1.87 10.01
N ASP A 201 13.87 -1.47 8.77
CA ASP A 201 15.19 -0.96 8.35
C ASP A 201 15.25 0.57 8.58
N GLU A 202 16.23 1.00 9.35
CA GLU A 202 16.50 2.42 9.66
C GLU A 202 17.37 3.12 8.60
N LYS A 203 17.86 2.39 7.61
CA LYS A 203 18.73 2.88 6.53
C LYS A 203 17.88 3.12 5.29
#